data_3c4b8653ed1d88db2d2a98b088ebf439
#
_entry.id   3c4b8653ed1d88db2d2a98b088ebf439
#
_cell.length_a   1.000
_cell.length_b   1.000
_cell.length_c   1.000
_cell.angle_alpha   90.00
_cell.angle_beta   90.00
_cell.angle_gamma   90.00
#
_symmetry.space_group_name_H-M   'P 1'
#
loop_
_entity.id
_entity.type
_entity.pdbx_description
1 polymer ?
#
loop_
_entity_poly.entity_id
_entity_poly.type
_entity_poly.pdbx_seq_one_letter_code
_entity_poly.pdbx_strand_id
1 'polypeptide(L)'
;MSTLERAIQIATEAHKGQFDKAGREYIGHPIRVMEMGKTEDEKIVGVLHDVIEDTDWTFERLEAEGFSQEVINALRCVTKTSENENYDDFIDRVKKNPLAASVKINDLTDNMDIRRLPYLSDKDVKRLKKYLKAYKRLTGEPVYSVYAARQEHPNAYDPWTEEADEQLKKMWSEGISVHEIAEHFGRKSSAIITRMKKLGI
;
A
#
# COMPACT_ATOMS: atom_id res chain seq x y z
N MET A 1 23.10 15.56 -17.49
CA MET A 1 22.09 14.73 -16.80
C MET A 1 20.81 14.77 -17.61
N SER A 2 20.17 13.65 -17.78
CA SER A 2 18.88 13.58 -18.48
C SER A 2 17.78 14.20 -17.62
N THR A 3 16.77 14.79 -18.25
CA THR A 3 15.72 15.58 -17.62
C THR A 3 14.42 14.78 -17.45
N LEU A 4 13.49 15.30 -16.64
CA LEU A 4 12.14 14.75 -16.54
C LEU A 4 11.42 14.73 -17.90
N GLU A 5 11.60 15.77 -18.74
CA GLU A 5 11.02 15.80 -20.09
C GLU A 5 11.51 14.63 -20.95
N ARG A 6 12.81 14.31 -20.87
CA ARG A 6 13.36 13.15 -21.59
C ARG A 6 12.80 11.83 -21.08
N ALA A 7 12.63 11.69 -19.76
CA ALA A 7 12.00 10.51 -19.16
C ALA A 7 10.55 10.32 -19.63
N ILE A 8 9.77 11.41 -19.72
CA ILE A 8 8.40 11.40 -20.24
C ILE A 8 8.37 10.97 -21.71
N GLN A 9 9.28 11.49 -22.54
CA GLN A 9 9.38 11.10 -23.95
C GLN A 9 9.67 9.60 -24.08
N ILE A 10 10.68 9.10 -23.36
CA ILE A 10 11.04 7.68 -23.36
C ILE A 10 9.85 6.80 -22.97
N ALA A 11 9.19 7.10 -21.84
CA ALA A 11 8.06 6.32 -21.39
C ALA A 11 6.88 6.35 -22.38
N THR A 12 6.60 7.52 -22.97
CA THR A 12 5.53 7.70 -23.95
C THR A 12 5.79 6.87 -25.23
N GLU A 13 7.02 6.89 -25.73
CA GLU A 13 7.42 6.12 -26.91
C GLU A 13 7.44 4.61 -26.61
N ALA A 14 7.96 4.22 -25.45
CA ALA A 14 8.11 2.83 -25.03
C ALA A 14 6.76 2.13 -24.83
N HIS A 15 5.79 2.81 -24.25
CA HIS A 15 4.44 2.27 -23.97
C HIS A 15 3.43 2.55 -25.10
N LYS A 16 3.88 3.07 -26.24
CA LYS A 16 2.99 3.38 -27.38
C LYS A 16 2.27 2.13 -27.87
N GLY A 17 0.93 2.22 -27.93
CA GLY A 17 0.08 1.10 -28.36
C GLY A 17 -0.22 0.07 -27.29
N GLN A 18 0.25 0.26 -26.05
CA GLN A 18 -0.15 -0.55 -24.91
C GLN A 18 -1.42 0.03 -24.26
N PHE A 19 -2.28 -0.86 -23.75
CA PHE A 19 -3.55 -0.50 -23.12
C PHE A 19 -3.68 -1.15 -21.75
N ASP A 20 -4.30 -0.44 -20.81
CA ASP A 20 -4.66 -0.97 -19.50
C ASP A 20 -5.91 -1.88 -19.58
N LYS A 21 -6.29 -2.49 -18.46
CA LYS A 21 -7.45 -3.38 -18.37
C LYS A 21 -8.80 -2.71 -18.67
N ALA A 22 -8.84 -1.39 -18.64
CA ALA A 22 -10.02 -0.60 -18.99
C ALA A 22 -10.02 -0.12 -20.45
N GLY A 23 -9.01 -0.54 -21.25
CA GLY A 23 -8.84 -0.14 -22.64
C GLY A 23 -8.34 1.29 -22.83
N ARG A 24 -7.73 1.91 -21.81
CA ARG A 24 -7.11 3.22 -21.89
C ARG A 24 -5.62 3.06 -22.19
N GLU A 25 -5.02 4.05 -22.84
CA GLU A 25 -3.57 4.03 -23.08
C GLU A 25 -2.79 3.85 -21.79
N TYR A 26 -1.86 2.86 -21.79
CA TYR A 26 -1.12 2.45 -20.58
C TYR A 26 -0.28 3.57 -19.99
N ILE A 27 0.28 4.45 -20.84
CA ILE A 27 1.12 5.59 -20.41
C ILE A 27 0.42 6.46 -19.33
N GLY A 28 -0.90 6.48 -19.29
CA GLY A 28 -1.65 7.19 -18.25
C GLY A 28 -1.33 6.72 -16.82
N HIS A 29 -0.94 5.44 -16.61
CA HIS A 29 -0.51 4.95 -15.31
C HIS A 29 0.86 5.52 -14.90
N PRO A 30 1.95 5.38 -15.66
CA PRO A 30 3.23 6.01 -15.35
C PRO A 30 3.16 7.52 -15.14
N ILE A 31 2.34 8.24 -15.92
CA ILE A 31 2.14 9.68 -15.74
C ILE A 31 1.52 9.99 -14.36
N ARG A 32 0.47 9.28 -13.93
CA ARG A 32 -0.13 9.52 -12.60
C ARG A 32 0.84 9.17 -11.47
N VAL A 33 1.64 8.11 -11.62
CA VAL A 33 2.69 7.76 -10.63
C VAL A 33 3.74 8.88 -10.55
N MET A 34 4.15 9.43 -11.69
CA MET A 34 5.03 10.59 -11.77
C MET A 34 4.45 11.81 -11.06
N GLU A 35 3.18 12.15 -11.33
CA GLU A 35 2.51 13.32 -10.75
C GLU A 35 2.43 13.27 -9.22
N MET A 36 2.39 12.09 -8.63
CA MET A 36 2.46 11.88 -7.17
C MET A 36 3.88 12.07 -6.60
N GLY A 37 4.92 12.11 -7.43
CA GLY A 37 6.30 12.33 -7.00
C GLY A 37 6.53 13.74 -6.44
N LYS A 38 7.28 13.85 -5.35
CA LYS A 38 7.58 15.09 -4.64
C LYS A 38 8.88 15.74 -5.12
N THR A 39 9.84 14.93 -5.55
CA THR A 39 11.13 15.39 -6.08
C THR A 39 11.23 15.10 -7.58
N GLU A 40 12.18 15.71 -8.27
CA GLU A 40 12.43 15.45 -9.69
C GLU A 40 12.81 13.98 -9.92
N ASP A 41 13.67 13.41 -9.09
CA ASP A 41 14.06 12.00 -9.17
C ASP A 41 12.88 11.05 -8.95
N GLU A 42 11.99 11.36 -7.98
CA GLU A 42 10.76 10.58 -7.79
C GLU A 42 9.87 10.61 -9.03
N LYS A 43 9.78 11.77 -9.70
CA LYS A 43 9.01 11.91 -10.94
C LYS A 43 9.65 11.13 -12.09
N ILE A 44 10.96 11.23 -12.24
CA ILE A 44 11.72 10.50 -13.29
C ILE A 44 11.57 8.99 -13.08
N VAL A 45 11.82 8.48 -11.85
CA VAL A 45 11.65 7.06 -11.55
C VAL A 45 10.19 6.66 -11.71
N GLY A 46 9.24 7.51 -11.29
CA GLY A 46 7.81 7.27 -11.42
C GLY A 46 7.33 7.08 -12.85
N VAL A 47 7.81 7.88 -13.79
CA VAL A 47 7.40 7.73 -15.20
C VAL A 47 8.12 6.58 -15.91
N LEU A 48 9.31 6.18 -15.44
CA LEU A 48 10.12 5.11 -16.04
C LEU A 48 9.96 3.73 -15.40
N HIS A 49 9.22 3.60 -14.29
CA HIS A 49 9.26 2.41 -13.42
C HIS A 49 8.86 1.10 -14.13
N ASP A 50 7.99 1.16 -15.11
CA ASP A 50 7.52 0.01 -15.87
C ASP A 50 8.22 -0.15 -17.23
N VAL A 51 9.04 0.82 -17.64
CA VAL A 51 9.69 0.82 -18.99
C VAL A 51 10.56 -0.42 -19.20
N ILE A 52 11.30 -0.85 -18.16
CA ILE A 52 12.19 -2.03 -18.27
C ILE A 52 11.39 -3.34 -18.22
N GLU A 53 10.30 -3.42 -17.41
CA GLU A 53 9.52 -4.65 -17.30
C GLU A 53 8.66 -4.91 -18.55
N ASP A 54 8.12 -3.86 -19.15
CA ASP A 54 7.03 -3.96 -20.13
C ASP A 54 7.45 -3.61 -21.56
N THR A 55 8.75 -3.30 -21.80
CA THR A 55 9.26 -2.89 -23.12
C THR A 55 10.68 -3.41 -23.40
N ASP A 56 11.21 -3.11 -24.60
CA ASP A 56 12.59 -3.49 -25.03
C ASP A 56 13.69 -2.57 -24.47
N TRP A 57 13.36 -1.68 -23.52
CA TRP A 57 14.36 -0.82 -22.89
C TRP A 57 15.17 -1.63 -21.87
N THR A 58 16.46 -1.25 -21.75
CA THR A 58 17.38 -1.84 -20.77
C THR A 58 17.98 -0.77 -19.86
N PHE A 59 18.56 -1.20 -18.73
CA PHE A 59 19.25 -0.28 -17.82
C PHE A 59 20.43 0.41 -18.53
N GLU A 60 21.17 -0.30 -19.37
CA GLU A 60 22.32 0.24 -20.12
C GLU A 60 21.88 1.35 -21.07
N ARG A 61 20.71 1.22 -21.71
CA ARG A 61 20.16 2.28 -22.55
C ARG A 61 19.76 3.50 -21.73
N LEU A 62 19.15 3.33 -20.55
CA LEU A 62 18.81 4.44 -19.67
C LEU A 62 20.06 5.11 -19.09
N GLU A 63 21.12 4.36 -18.77
CA GLU A 63 22.43 4.90 -18.38
C GLU A 63 23.05 5.74 -19.52
N ALA A 64 22.97 5.26 -20.76
CA ALA A 64 23.46 5.99 -21.94
C ALA A 64 22.68 7.28 -22.21
N GLU A 65 21.40 7.36 -21.84
CA GLU A 65 20.59 8.60 -21.87
C GLU A 65 21.07 9.63 -20.83
N GLY A 66 21.93 9.24 -19.87
CA GLY A 66 22.54 10.13 -18.91
C GLY A 66 21.70 10.36 -17.64
N PHE A 67 20.79 9.44 -17.29
CA PHE A 67 20.13 9.47 -15.98
C PHE A 67 21.15 9.22 -14.86
N SER A 68 20.89 9.82 -13.69
CA SER A 68 21.79 9.68 -12.54
C SER A 68 21.85 8.24 -12.04
N GLN A 69 22.98 7.85 -11.43
CA GLN A 69 23.12 6.52 -10.82
C GLN A 69 22.07 6.28 -9.72
N GLU A 70 21.61 7.34 -9.06
CA GLU A 70 20.59 7.28 -8.04
C GLU A 70 19.22 6.88 -8.64
N VAL A 71 18.85 7.48 -9.77
CA VAL A 71 17.66 7.10 -10.55
C VAL A 71 17.77 5.66 -11.05
N ILE A 72 18.89 5.28 -11.65
CA ILE A 72 19.11 3.92 -12.17
C ILE A 72 19.04 2.88 -11.04
N ASN A 73 19.65 3.14 -9.89
CA ASN A 73 19.59 2.24 -8.74
C ASN A 73 18.15 2.10 -8.21
N ALA A 74 17.38 3.17 -8.15
CA ALA A 74 15.98 3.12 -7.77
C ALA A 74 15.15 2.31 -8.78
N LEU A 75 15.33 2.52 -10.08
CA LEU A 75 14.69 1.73 -11.14
C LEU A 75 15.01 0.24 -11.01
N ARG A 76 16.29 -0.13 -10.77
CA ARG A 76 16.67 -1.53 -10.48
C ARG A 76 15.94 -2.13 -9.27
N CYS A 77 15.64 -1.30 -8.27
CA CYS A 77 14.90 -1.75 -7.10
C CYS A 77 13.40 -1.95 -7.38
N VAL A 78 12.77 -1.15 -8.23
CA VAL A 78 11.33 -1.27 -8.55
C VAL A 78 11.04 -2.24 -9.69
N THR A 79 12.04 -2.63 -10.50
CA THR A 79 11.95 -3.63 -11.55
C THR A 79 12.17 -5.03 -10.97
N LYS A 80 11.33 -6.00 -11.31
CA LYS A 80 11.52 -7.40 -10.88
C LYS A 80 12.74 -8.01 -11.55
N THR A 81 13.46 -8.86 -10.81
CA THR A 81 14.65 -9.57 -11.31
C THR A 81 14.29 -10.78 -12.17
N SER A 82 13.09 -11.34 -11.98
CA SER A 82 12.53 -12.43 -12.77
C SER A 82 11.01 -12.52 -12.56
N GLU A 83 10.32 -13.19 -13.47
CA GLU A 83 8.87 -13.47 -13.34
C GLU A 83 8.53 -14.28 -12.07
N ASN A 84 9.46 -15.11 -11.60
CA ASN A 84 9.30 -15.98 -10.44
C ASN A 84 9.81 -15.33 -9.13
N GLU A 85 10.23 -14.07 -9.14
CA GLU A 85 10.66 -13.38 -7.92
C GLU A 85 9.53 -13.35 -6.89
N ASN A 86 9.85 -13.81 -5.65
CA ASN A 86 8.87 -13.74 -4.57
C ASN A 86 8.49 -12.28 -4.31
N TYR A 87 7.19 -12.01 -4.25
CA TYR A 87 6.71 -10.63 -4.13
C TYR A 87 7.07 -9.97 -2.80
N ASP A 88 7.12 -10.73 -1.69
CA ASP A 88 7.52 -10.18 -0.39
C ASP A 88 9.02 -9.83 -0.38
N ASP A 89 9.88 -10.65 -1.03
CA ASP A 89 11.32 -10.38 -1.18
C ASP A 89 11.56 -9.16 -2.08
N PHE A 90 10.78 -9.04 -3.17
CA PHE A 90 10.77 -7.84 -4.01
C PHE A 90 10.46 -6.57 -3.20
N ILE A 91 9.41 -6.58 -2.38
CA ILE A 91 9.04 -5.43 -1.53
C ILE A 91 10.12 -5.13 -0.49
N ASP A 92 10.79 -6.15 0.04
CA ASP A 92 11.93 -5.95 0.97
C ASP A 92 13.13 -5.31 0.28
N ARG A 93 13.38 -5.64 -0.96
CA ARG A 93 14.41 -4.99 -1.79
C ARG A 93 14.05 -3.53 -2.06
N VAL A 94 12.82 -3.25 -2.48
CA VAL A 94 12.30 -1.90 -2.68
C VAL A 94 12.45 -1.05 -1.42
N LYS A 95 12.10 -1.60 -0.25
CA LYS A 95 12.14 -0.89 1.04
C LYS A 95 13.53 -0.39 1.44
N LYS A 96 14.60 -1.03 0.93
CA LYS A 96 15.99 -0.65 1.23
C LYS A 96 16.44 0.61 0.49
N ASN A 97 15.75 1.03 -0.56
CA ASN A 97 16.04 2.24 -1.32
C ASN A 97 14.90 3.25 -1.11
N PRO A 98 15.13 4.39 -0.43
CA PRO A 98 14.08 5.37 -0.11
C PRO A 98 13.36 5.92 -1.36
N LEU A 99 14.11 6.19 -2.45
CA LEU A 99 13.54 6.69 -3.70
C LEU A 99 12.63 5.63 -4.35
N ALA A 100 13.09 4.38 -4.43
CA ALA A 100 12.29 3.27 -4.92
C ALA A 100 11.04 3.03 -4.06
N ALA A 101 11.17 3.12 -2.74
CA ALA A 101 10.05 2.95 -1.81
C ALA A 101 8.97 4.02 -2.01
N SER A 102 9.37 5.30 -2.16
CA SER A 102 8.46 6.42 -2.43
C SER A 102 7.69 6.20 -3.74
N VAL A 103 8.39 5.84 -4.81
CA VAL A 103 7.77 5.58 -6.12
C VAL A 103 6.86 4.34 -6.07
N LYS A 104 7.27 3.27 -5.39
CA LYS A 104 6.43 2.06 -5.27
C LYS A 104 5.16 2.29 -4.46
N ILE A 105 5.19 3.18 -3.47
CA ILE A 105 3.99 3.63 -2.74
C ILE A 105 3.03 4.34 -3.71
N ASN A 106 3.53 5.23 -4.58
CA ASN A 106 2.72 5.93 -5.58
C ASN A 106 2.12 4.95 -6.60
N ASP A 107 2.92 4.02 -7.14
CA ASP A 107 2.48 2.96 -8.04
C ASP A 107 1.37 2.09 -7.41
N LEU A 108 1.57 1.64 -6.18
CA LEU A 108 0.56 0.86 -5.44
C LEU A 108 -0.72 1.68 -5.23
N THR A 109 -0.61 2.98 -4.94
CA THR A 109 -1.76 3.88 -4.76
C THR A 109 -2.58 3.96 -6.03
N ASP A 110 -1.96 4.20 -7.19
CA ASP A 110 -2.66 4.25 -8.49
C ASP A 110 -3.25 2.88 -8.86
N ASN A 111 -2.52 1.80 -8.61
CA ASN A 111 -2.98 0.43 -8.89
C ASN A 111 -4.13 -0.04 -7.97
N MET A 112 -4.30 0.56 -6.80
CA MET A 112 -5.41 0.28 -5.89
C MET A 112 -6.62 1.18 -6.11
N ASP A 113 -6.57 2.13 -7.01
CA ASP A 113 -7.74 2.94 -7.38
C ASP A 113 -8.75 2.09 -8.19
N ILE A 114 -9.70 1.49 -7.48
CA ILE A 114 -10.72 0.61 -8.07
C ILE A 114 -11.64 1.34 -9.05
N ARG A 115 -11.71 2.68 -9.02
CA ARG A 115 -12.52 3.48 -9.97
C ARG A 115 -12.01 3.38 -11.41
N ARG A 116 -10.77 2.92 -11.58
CA ARG A 116 -10.16 2.66 -12.88
C ARG A 116 -10.62 1.35 -13.52
N LEU A 117 -11.22 0.46 -12.75
CA LEU A 117 -11.66 -0.84 -13.24
C LEU A 117 -13.10 -0.77 -13.74
N PRO A 118 -13.44 -1.39 -14.89
CA PRO A 118 -14.80 -1.47 -15.39
C PRO A 118 -15.70 -2.36 -14.50
N TYR A 119 -15.11 -3.34 -13.85
CA TYR A 119 -15.73 -4.22 -12.85
C TYR A 119 -14.64 -4.84 -11.97
N LEU A 120 -15.01 -5.41 -10.82
CA LEU A 120 -14.10 -6.02 -9.87
C LEU A 120 -14.21 -7.55 -9.94
N SER A 121 -13.18 -8.21 -10.47
CA SER A 121 -13.09 -9.67 -10.49
C SER A 121 -12.42 -10.23 -9.23
N ASP A 122 -12.58 -11.55 -8.95
CA ASP A 122 -11.89 -12.22 -7.84
C ASP A 122 -10.35 -12.12 -7.95
N LYS A 123 -9.82 -12.09 -9.18
CA LYS A 123 -8.39 -11.86 -9.43
C LYS A 123 -7.98 -10.46 -8.98
N ASP A 124 -8.81 -9.45 -9.23
CA ASP A 124 -8.55 -8.08 -8.80
C ASP A 124 -8.61 -7.96 -7.28
N VAL A 125 -9.56 -8.61 -6.63
CA VAL A 125 -9.63 -8.66 -5.15
C VAL A 125 -8.36 -9.27 -4.55
N LYS A 126 -7.86 -10.39 -5.10
CA LYS A 126 -6.60 -11.01 -4.65
C LYS A 126 -5.41 -10.07 -4.86
N ARG A 127 -5.34 -9.39 -6.01
CA ARG A 127 -4.31 -8.41 -6.34
C ARG A 127 -4.33 -7.22 -5.38
N LEU A 128 -5.51 -6.64 -5.12
CA LEU A 128 -5.69 -5.52 -4.20
C LEU A 128 -5.26 -5.88 -2.78
N LYS A 129 -5.59 -7.07 -2.28
CA LYS A 129 -5.12 -7.57 -0.97
C LYS A 129 -3.59 -7.63 -0.91
N LYS A 130 -2.94 -8.13 -1.97
CA LYS A 130 -1.48 -8.18 -2.09
C LYS A 130 -0.88 -6.77 -2.09
N TYR A 131 -1.43 -5.85 -2.85
CA TYR A 131 -0.96 -4.47 -2.95
C TYR A 131 -1.15 -3.69 -1.64
N LEU A 132 -2.29 -3.84 -0.99
CA LEU A 132 -2.53 -3.23 0.32
C LEU A 132 -1.53 -3.72 1.38
N LYS A 133 -1.20 -5.02 1.39
CA LYS A 133 -0.16 -5.58 2.27
C LYS A 133 1.20 -4.92 2.01
N ALA A 134 1.59 -4.80 0.73
CA ALA A 134 2.84 -4.17 0.33
C ALA A 134 2.88 -2.68 0.69
N TYR A 135 1.82 -1.94 0.42
CA TYR A 135 1.68 -0.54 0.77
C TYR A 135 1.91 -0.30 2.27
N LYS A 136 1.21 -1.05 3.11
CA LYS A 136 1.38 -0.96 4.57
C LYS A 136 2.79 -1.32 5.05
N ARG A 137 3.44 -2.29 4.38
CA ARG A 137 4.83 -2.66 4.69
C ARG A 137 5.82 -1.55 4.35
N LEU A 138 5.58 -0.81 3.26
CA LEU A 138 6.42 0.31 2.82
C LEU A 138 6.18 1.58 3.66
N THR A 139 4.92 1.89 3.98
CA THR A 139 4.55 3.07 4.76
C THR A 139 4.78 2.91 6.27
N GLY A 140 4.97 1.67 6.75
CA GLY A 140 5.05 1.37 8.18
C GLY A 140 3.70 1.47 8.90
N GLU A 141 2.59 1.60 8.17
CA GLU A 141 1.26 1.59 8.75
C GLU A 141 0.95 0.21 9.38
N PRO A 142 0.42 0.18 10.60
CA PRO A 142 0.08 -1.07 11.25
C PRO A 142 -0.98 -1.84 10.44
N VAL A 143 -0.73 -3.13 10.22
CA VAL A 143 -1.73 -4.02 9.63
C VAL A 143 -2.80 -4.27 10.70
N TYR A 144 -3.86 -3.47 10.66
CA TYR A 144 -4.99 -3.67 11.54
C TYR A 144 -5.74 -4.94 11.10
N SER A 145 -5.66 -5.99 11.89
CA SER A 145 -6.42 -7.21 11.66
C SER A 145 -7.14 -7.63 12.94
N VAL A 146 -8.33 -8.20 12.81
CA VAL A 146 -9.05 -8.79 13.94
C VAL A 146 -8.18 -9.85 14.64
N TYR A 147 -7.40 -10.61 13.86
CA TYR A 147 -6.47 -11.60 14.40
C TYR A 147 -5.39 -10.95 15.28
N ALA A 148 -4.72 -9.89 14.81
CA ALA A 148 -3.71 -9.18 15.60
C ALA A 148 -4.33 -8.54 16.85
N ALA A 149 -5.53 -7.94 16.73
CA ALA A 149 -6.24 -7.38 17.86
C ALA A 149 -6.62 -8.45 18.90
N ARG A 150 -6.96 -9.67 18.48
CA ARG A 150 -7.31 -10.79 19.36
C ARG A 150 -6.11 -11.44 20.05
N GLN A 151 -4.90 -11.27 19.54
CA GLN A 151 -3.69 -11.70 20.27
C GLN A 151 -3.49 -10.90 21.58
N GLU A 152 -3.83 -9.61 21.57
CA GLU A 152 -3.73 -8.73 22.74
C GLU A 152 -5.04 -8.69 23.55
N HIS A 153 -6.18 -8.80 22.86
CA HIS A 153 -7.53 -8.67 23.39
C HIS A 153 -8.40 -9.81 22.84
N PRO A 154 -8.46 -10.97 23.51
CA PRO A 154 -9.07 -12.19 22.97
C PRO A 154 -10.50 -12.01 22.43
N ASN A 155 -11.30 -11.18 23.06
CA ASN A 155 -12.69 -10.92 22.70
C ASN A 155 -12.87 -9.64 21.85
N ALA A 156 -11.78 -9.15 21.21
CA ALA A 156 -11.87 -8.02 20.29
C ALA A 156 -12.84 -8.33 19.14
N TYR A 157 -13.75 -7.40 18.87
CA TYR A 157 -14.79 -7.48 17.84
C TYR A 157 -15.88 -8.55 18.04
N ASP A 158 -15.90 -9.28 19.15
CA ASP A 158 -17.04 -10.13 19.45
C ASP A 158 -18.29 -9.28 19.73
N PRO A 159 -19.48 -9.76 19.37
CA PRO A 159 -20.72 -9.07 19.72
C PRO A 159 -20.83 -8.84 21.23
N TRP A 160 -21.47 -7.76 21.62
CA TRP A 160 -21.89 -7.56 23.01
C TRP A 160 -23.21 -8.30 23.22
N THR A 161 -23.28 -9.09 24.28
CA THR A 161 -24.51 -9.75 24.71
C THR A 161 -25.21 -8.93 25.80
N GLU A 162 -26.46 -9.22 26.06
CA GLU A 162 -27.21 -8.57 27.15
C GLU A 162 -26.57 -8.84 28.51
N GLU A 163 -26.09 -10.07 28.74
CA GLU A 163 -25.40 -10.45 29.98
C GLU A 163 -24.10 -9.67 30.15
N ALA A 164 -23.35 -9.47 29.06
CA ALA A 164 -22.12 -8.67 29.09
C ALA A 164 -22.42 -7.19 29.41
N ASP A 165 -23.53 -6.65 28.91
CA ASP A 165 -23.95 -5.29 29.19
C ASP A 165 -24.37 -5.11 30.65
N GLU A 166 -25.12 -6.05 31.22
CA GLU A 166 -25.49 -6.04 32.64
C GLU A 166 -24.25 -6.16 33.54
N GLN A 167 -23.32 -7.04 33.20
CA GLN A 167 -22.07 -7.18 33.93
C GLN A 167 -21.21 -5.90 33.84
N LEU A 168 -21.14 -5.26 32.69
CA LEU A 168 -20.45 -3.99 32.52
C LEU A 168 -21.05 -2.89 33.41
N LYS A 169 -22.36 -2.75 33.41
CA LYS A 169 -23.07 -1.79 34.28
C LYS A 169 -22.79 -2.04 35.76
N LYS A 170 -22.83 -3.30 36.19
CA LYS A 170 -22.54 -3.70 37.56
C LYS A 170 -21.11 -3.31 37.95
N MET A 171 -20.10 -3.72 37.17
CA MET A 171 -18.70 -3.41 37.46
C MET A 171 -18.44 -1.92 37.52
N TRP A 172 -19.07 -1.15 36.62
CA TRP A 172 -18.95 0.31 36.61
C TRP A 172 -19.58 0.93 37.89
N SER A 173 -20.77 0.45 38.31
CA SER A 173 -21.43 0.93 39.54
C SER A 173 -20.67 0.58 40.82
N GLU A 174 -19.87 -0.49 40.79
CA GLU A 174 -18.96 -0.90 41.88
C GLU A 174 -17.65 -0.08 41.91
N GLY A 175 -17.46 0.86 40.99
CA GLY A 175 -16.28 1.74 40.90
C GLY A 175 -15.04 1.08 40.31
N ILE A 176 -15.19 -0.05 39.60
CA ILE A 176 -14.08 -0.73 38.95
C ILE A 176 -13.58 0.15 37.76
N SER A 177 -12.28 0.25 37.64
CA SER A 177 -11.68 1.12 36.60
C SER A 177 -11.94 0.57 35.20
N VAL A 178 -11.98 1.48 34.18
CA VAL A 178 -12.13 1.10 32.76
C VAL A 178 -11.04 0.11 32.33
N HIS A 179 -9.85 0.21 32.89
CA HIS A 179 -8.74 -0.68 32.58
C HIS A 179 -9.02 -2.11 33.06
N GLU A 180 -9.39 -2.28 34.31
CA GLU A 180 -9.74 -3.58 34.90
C GLU A 180 -10.97 -4.20 34.20
N ILE A 181 -11.98 -3.39 33.87
CA ILE A 181 -13.12 -3.82 33.07
C ILE A 181 -12.66 -4.32 31.71
N ALA A 182 -11.73 -3.60 31.04
CA ALA A 182 -11.20 -3.99 29.74
C ALA A 182 -10.44 -5.33 29.80
N GLU A 183 -9.64 -5.54 30.83
CA GLU A 183 -8.96 -6.83 31.10
C GLU A 183 -9.99 -7.96 31.33
N HIS A 184 -10.99 -7.73 32.20
CA HIS A 184 -12.05 -8.70 32.47
C HIS A 184 -12.79 -9.15 31.20
N PHE A 185 -13.13 -8.20 30.31
CA PHE A 185 -13.82 -8.51 29.07
C PHE A 185 -12.86 -8.94 27.92
N GLY A 186 -11.55 -8.94 28.12
CA GLY A 186 -10.56 -9.23 27.07
C GLY A 186 -10.70 -8.27 25.88
N ARG A 187 -10.96 -6.99 26.13
CA ARG A 187 -11.22 -5.95 25.13
C ARG A 187 -10.35 -4.72 25.38
N LYS A 188 -10.20 -3.87 24.35
CA LYS A 188 -9.53 -2.55 24.52
C LYS A 188 -10.37 -1.64 25.40
N SER A 189 -9.71 -0.81 26.22
CA SER A 189 -10.38 0.23 27.03
C SER A 189 -11.27 1.16 26.20
N SER A 190 -10.85 1.47 24.96
CA SER A 190 -11.67 2.26 24.03
C SER A 190 -12.98 1.58 23.62
N ALA A 191 -13.00 0.24 23.56
CA ALA A 191 -14.22 -0.52 23.26
C ALA A 191 -15.19 -0.49 24.45
N ILE A 192 -14.67 -0.55 25.67
CA ILE A 192 -15.45 -0.40 26.92
C ILE A 192 -16.09 0.99 26.96
N ILE A 193 -15.29 2.07 26.79
CA ILE A 193 -15.79 3.45 26.78
C ILE A 193 -16.88 3.64 25.73
N THR A 194 -16.67 3.09 24.54
CA THR A 194 -17.65 3.17 23.46
C THR A 194 -18.95 2.45 23.82
N ARG A 195 -18.86 1.28 24.49
CA ARG A 195 -20.05 0.53 24.92
C ARG A 195 -20.80 1.25 26.04
N MET A 196 -20.07 1.77 27.04
CA MET A 196 -20.64 2.57 28.13
C MET A 196 -21.43 3.77 27.58
N LYS A 197 -20.88 4.52 26.64
CA LYS A 197 -21.61 5.62 25.96
C LYS A 197 -22.89 5.17 25.28
N LYS A 198 -22.91 3.97 24.67
CA LYS A 198 -24.13 3.42 24.07
C LYS A 198 -25.16 2.99 25.10
N LEU A 199 -24.72 2.58 26.29
CA LEU A 199 -25.59 2.18 27.39
C LEU A 199 -26.05 3.36 28.27
N GLY A 200 -25.51 4.57 28.03
CA GLY A 200 -25.86 5.78 28.80
C GLY A 200 -25.25 5.82 30.21
N ILE A 201 -24.08 5.17 30.40
CA ILE A 201 -23.36 5.10 31.70
C ILE A 201 -21.93 5.64 31.52
#